data_ad5899c2dacc19869ba2bc26f9372609
#
_entry.id   ad5899c2dacc19869ba2bc26f9372609
#
_cell.length_a   1.000
_cell.length_b   1.000
_cell.length_c   1.000
_cell.angle_alpha   90.00
_cell.angle_beta   90.00
_cell.angle_gamma   90.00
#
_symmetry.space_group_name_H-M   'P 1'
#
loop_
_entity.id
_entity.type
_entity.pdbx_description
1 polymer ?
#
loop_
_entity_poly.entity_id
_entity_poly.type
_entity_poly.pdbx_seq_one_letter_code
_entity_poly.pdbx_strand_id
1 'polypeptide(L)'
;MAQNRDQLDKLLKFIKRLVYEPGNEDFANDLRKMLGVVTPSVSSVSNPQLADIKKYLGLDYQIDSASPIIDYSFIDDNYIKDQLVSDFREMLRYRFGVRSHKIDFSEYCRYAILQTEQLLNYFYHKRFSSIDEARKYIASVGWAKDKSFESVDSISLAVKLSAFMDNHKDRKLRDIFDFAREVRNVQSHRGKEKTYKTVVDYRSQLETSGFPLTKDGEVYWNKIKDDSVLNAKYQALNKAEYWNYRFELWYLREPFNDIIDALKGLVQYIKEDLTNIKNK
;
A
#
# COMPACT_ATOMS: atom_id res chain seq x y z
N MET A 1 -13.49 -3.43 -19.09
CA MET A 1 -13.69 -2.59 -17.88
C MET A 1 -14.77 -1.52 -18.05
N ALA A 2 -14.92 -0.86 -19.20
CA ALA A 2 -15.98 0.13 -19.46
C ALA A 2 -17.42 -0.43 -19.35
N GLN A 3 -17.63 -1.68 -19.75
CA GLN A 3 -18.96 -2.30 -19.81
C GLN A 3 -19.61 -2.49 -18.43
N ASN A 4 -18.83 -2.73 -17.36
CA ASN A 4 -19.35 -2.86 -15.99
C ASN A 4 -19.71 -1.51 -15.37
N ARG A 5 -19.02 -0.44 -15.72
CA ARG A 5 -19.28 0.90 -15.18
C ARG A 5 -20.60 1.44 -15.72
N ASP A 6 -20.85 1.27 -17.01
CA ASP A 6 -22.12 1.62 -17.66
C ASP A 6 -23.31 0.85 -17.06
N GLN A 7 -23.11 -0.42 -16.72
CA GLN A 7 -24.17 -1.22 -16.08
C GLN A 7 -24.45 -0.76 -14.65
N LEU A 8 -23.39 -0.43 -13.89
CA LEU A 8 -23.52 0.12 -12.54
C LEU A 8 -24.16 1.50 -12.55
N ASP A 9 -23.81 2.36 -13.50
CA ASP A 9 -24.43 3.67 -13.66
C ASP A 9 -25.91 3.57 -14.04
N LYS A 10 -26.27 2.59 -14.89
CA LYS A 10 -27.67 2.29 -15.21
C LYS A 10 -28.43 1.77 -14.01
N LEU A 11 -27.83 0.87 -13.24
CA LEU A 11 -28.41 0.34 -11.98
C LEU A 11 -28.62 1.45 -10.95
N LEU A 12 -27.63 2.31 -10.75
CA LEU A 12 -27.73 3.46 -9.84
C LEU A 12 -28.82 4.43 -10.28
N LYS A 13 -28.93 4.72 -11.58
CA LYS A 13 -30.02 5.55 -12.13
C LYS A 13 -31.38 4.91 -11.92
N PHE A 14 -31.48 3.60 -12.10
CA PHE A 14 -32.70 2.84 -11.90
C PHE A 14 -33.11 2.83 -10.42
N ILE A 15 -32.18 2.53 -9.50
CA ILE A 15 -32.44 2.58 -8.04
C ILE A 15 -32.85 3.99 -7.63
N LYS A 16 -32.15 5.02 -8.12
CA LYS A 16 -32.46 6.42 -7.83
C LYS A 16 -33.89 6.77 -8.30
N ARG A 17 -34.29 6.31 -9.48
CA ARG A 17 -35.65 6.50 -9.97
C ARG A 17 -36.68 5.83 -9.06
N LEU A 18 -36.48 4.56 -8.70
CA LEU A 18 -37.38 3.82 -7.81
C LEU A 18 -37.53 4.48 -6.43
N VAL A 19 -36.45 5.00 -5.87
CA VAL A 19 -36.43 5.66 -4.55
C VAL A 19 -37.27 6.96 -4.54
N TYR A 20 -37.31 7.67 -5.67
CA TYR A 20 -38.02 8.94 -5.81
C TYR A 20 -39.41 8.83 -6.48
N GLU A 21 -39.79 7.61 -6.87
CA GLU A 21 -41.13 7.39 -7.48
C GLU A 21 -42.20 7.37 -6.38
N PRO A 22 -43.26 8.17 -6.51
CA PRO A 22 -44.37 8.21 -5.53
C PRO A 22 -45.00 6.81 -5.36
N GLY A 23 -45.17 6.39 -4.12
CA GLY A 23 -45.69 5.06 -3.77
C GLY A 23 -44.63 4.03 -3.44
N ASN A 24 -43.33 4.37 -3.57
CA ASN A 24 -42.20 3.51 -3.24
C ASN A 24 -41.51 3.92 -1.92
N GLU A 25 -42.23 4.62 -1.03
CA GLU A 25 -41.66 5.14 0.22
C GLU A 25 -41.15 4.01 1.13
N ASP A 26 -41.84 2.87 1.18
CA ASP A 26 -41.41 1.71 1.96
C ASP A 26 -40.14 1.11 1.39
N PHE A 27 -40.04 0.95 0.07
CA PHE A 27 -38.84 0.53 -0.60
C PHE A 27 -37.68 1.51 -0.37
N ALA A 28 -37.93 2.80 -0.47
CA ALA A 28 -36.94 3.85 -0.21
C ALA A 28 -36.45 3.81 1.25
N ASN A 29 -37.36 3.56 2.21
CA ASN A 29 -37.00 3.41 3.62
C ASN A 29 -36.21 2.13 3.88
N ASP A 30 -36.59 1.03 3.29
CA ASP A 30 -35.88 -0.23 3.41
C ASP A 30 -34.49 -0.12 2.78
N LEU A 31 -34.36 0.50 1.62
CA LEU A 31 -33.07 0.76 0.99
C LEU A 31 -32.20 1.69 1.85
N ARG A 32 -32.77 2.74 2.45
CA ARG A 32 -32.04 3.61 3.39
C ARG A 32 -31.62 2.85 4.64
N LYS A 33 -32.49 2.02 5.22
CA LYS A 33 -32.14 1.12 6.32
C LYS A 33 -31.02 0.17 5.92
N MET A 34 -31.13 -0.44 4.74
CA MET A 34 -30.12 -1.35 4.20
C MET A 34 -28.77 -0.67 4.00
N LEU A 35 -28.75 0.58 3.56
CA LEU A 35 -27.54 1.37 3.32
C LEU A 35 -27.00 2.05 4.59
N GLY A 36 -27.64 1.87 5.75
CA GLY A 36 -27.19 2.49 7.01
C GLY A 36 -27.33 4.01 7.04
N VAL A 37 -28.21 4.59 6.18
CA VAL A 37 -28.42 6.04 6.06
C VAL A 37 -29.45 6.56 7.06
N VAL A 38 -29.94 5.73 7.98
CA VAL A 38 -30.95 6.12 8.98
C VAL A 38 -30.32 6.28 10.35
N THR A 39 -30.63 7.43 10.96
CA THR A 39 -30.39 7.85 12.34
C THR A 39 -30.42 6.73 13.39
N PRO A 40 -29.61 6.81 14.44
CA PRO A 40 -29.33 5.73 15.36
C PRO A 40 -30.48 5.51 16.33
N SER A 41 -31.41 4.68 15.96
CA SER A 41 -32.31 4.00 16.90
C SER A 41 -32.96 2.81 16.20
N VAL A 42 -32.33 1.67 16.12
CA VAL A 42 -32.92 0.32 16.20
C VAL A 42 -31.77 -0.70 16.07
N SER A 43 -31.80 -1.67 16.96
CA SER A 43 -30.95 -2.85 17.07
C SER A 43 -30.49 -3.42 15.72
N SER A 44 -29.18 -3.59 15.58
CA SER A 44 -28.52 -4.21 14.42
C SER A 44 -28.89 -5.69 14.31
N VAL A 45 -29.91 -6.01 13.56
CA VAL A 45 -30.07 -7.35 12.99
C VAL A 45 -29.08 -7.44 11.83
N SER A 46 -27.99 -8.18 11.98
CA SER A 46 -27.05 -8.46 10.92
C SER A 46 -27.74 -9.31 9.85
N ASN A 47 -28.19 -8.67 8.79
CA ASN A 47 -28.67 -9.38 7.60
C ASN A 47 -27.44 -9.82 6.77
N PRO A 48 -27.18 -11.14 6.61
CA PRO A 48 -26.04 -11.63 5.84
C PRO A 48 -25.98 -11.09 4.41
N GLN A 49 -27.14 -10.91 3.77
CA GLN A 49 -27.23 -10.35 2.42
C GLN A 49 -26.81 -8.88 2.37
N LEU A 50 -27.05 -8.13 3.44
CA LEU A 50 -26.59 -6.75 3.54
C LEU A 50 -25.07 -6.67 3.70
N ALA A 51 -24.47 -7.58 4.47
CA ALA A 51 -23.01 -7.69 4.59
C ALA A 51 -22.39 -7.98 3.21
N ASP A 52 -22.96 -8.89 2.45
CA ASP A 52 -22.48 -9.20 1.09
C ASP A 52 -22.65 -8.04 0.12
N ILE A 53 -23.77 -7.31 0.16
CA ILE A 53 -23.99 -6.11 -0.66
C ILE A 53 -23.03 -4.99 -0.26
N LYS A 54 -22.83 -4.73 1.02
CA LYS A 54 -21.86 -3.75 1.52
C LYS A 54 -20.45 -4.11 1.08
N LYS A 55 -20.08 -5.38 1.22
CA LYS A 55 -18.80 -5.92 0.76
C LYS A 55 -18.65 -5.77 -0.74
N TYR A 56 -19.67 -6.10 -1.53
CA TYR A 56 -19.70 -5.95 -2.99
C TYR A 56 -19.55 -4.50 -3.44
N LEU A 57 -20.20 -3.58 -2.75
CA LEU A 57 -20.13 -2.14 -3.04
C LEU A 57 -18.91 -1.47 -2.40
N GLY A 58 -18.08 -2.21 -1.65
CA GLY A 58 -16.98 -1.63 -0.88
C GLY A 58 -17.45 -0.67 0.22
N LEU A 59 -18.71 -0.80 0.67
CA LEU A 59 -19.32 0.06 1.69
C LEU A 59 -19.09 -0.45 3.12
N ASP A 60 -18.58 -1.67 3.29
CA ASP A 60 -18.14 -2.21 4.60
C ASP A 60 -16.96 -1.44 5.18
N TYR A 61 -16.29 -0.67 4.34
CA TYR A 61 -15.36 0.37 4.73
C TYR A 61 -16.09 1.72 4.71
N GLN A 62 -16.98 1.91 5.64
CA GLN A 62 -17.08 3.21 6.23
C GLN A 62 -15.70 3.45 6.83
N ILE A 63 -14.83 4.08 6.03
CA ILE A 63 -13.78 4.90 6.58
C ILE A 63 -14.58 5.87 7.42
N ASP A 64 -14.71 5.53 8.70
CA ASP A 64 -15.35 6.40 9.64
C ASP A 64 -14.61 7.72 9.49
N SER A 65 -15.31 8.73 9.00
CA SER A 65 -14.73 10.07 8.84
C SER A 65 -14.20 10.59 10.18
N ALA A 66 -14.61 9.96 11.29
CA ALA A 66 -14.14 10.24 12.64
C ALA A 66 -12.82 9.56 12.99
N SER A 67 -12.40 8.49 12.29
CA SER A 67 -11.12 7.78 12.54
C SER A 67 -10.57 7.20 11.25
N PRO A 68 -9.97 8.02 10.37
CA PRO A 68 -9.34 7.52 9.16
C PRO A 68 -8.23 6.53 9.52
N ILE A 69 -8.18 5.39 8.82
CA ILE A 69 -7.12 4.37 9.01
C ILE A 69 -5.73 4.99 8.81
N ILE A 70 -5.62 6.00 7.94
CA ILE A 70 -4.43 6.83 7.74
C ILE A 70 -4.83 8.30 7.90
N ASP A 71 -4.14 9.00 8.80
CA ASP A 71 -4.37 10.42 9.09
C ASP A 71 -3.55 11.33 8.18
N TYR A 72 -4.17 11.94 7.19
CA TYR A 72 -3.56 12.95 6.30
C TYR A 72 -3.84 14.40 6.74
N SER A 73 -4.32 14.63 7.97
CA SER A 73 -4.71 15.97 8.44
C SER A 73 -3.55 16.97 8.51
N PHE A 74 -2.30 16.48 8.62
CA PHE A 74 -1.09 17.32 8.65
C PHE A 74 -0.74 17.93 7.29
N ILE A 75 -1.35 17.45 6.21
CA ILE A 75 -1.14 17.97 4.85
C ILE A 75 -1.99 19.22 4.68
N ASP A 76 -1.33 20.35 4.47
CA ASP A 76 -1.95 21.68 4.33
C ASP A 76 -2.47 21.95 2.90
N ASP A 77 -2.04 21.18 1.91
CA ASP A 77 -2.54 21.22 0.55
C ASP A 77 -3.79 20.33 0.40
N ASN A 78 -4.94 20.96 0.19
CA ASN A 78 -6.21 20.24 0.09
C ASN A 78 -6.26 19.33 -1.14
N TYR A 79 -5.66 19.72 -2.28
CA TYR A 79 -5.65 18.88 -3.48
C TYR A 79 -4.87 17.59 -3.24
N ILE A 80 -3.67 17.70 -2.66
CA ILE A 80 -2.83 16.55 -2.30
C ILE A 80 -3.56 15.66 -1.29
N LYS A 81 -4.15 16.25 -0.28
CA LYS A 81 -4.90 15.52 0.75
C LYS A 81 -6.08 14.74 0.16
N ASP A 82 -6.89 15.39 -0.67
CA ASP A 82 -8.06 14.77 -1.29
C ASP A 82 -7.66 13.63 -2.24
N GLN A 83 -6.55 13.81 -2.98
CA GLN A 83 -6.00 12.76 -3.83
C GLN A 83 -5.55 11.56 -3.02
N LEU A 84 -4.81 11.75 -1.92
CA LEU A 84 -4.38 10.67 -1.02
C LEU A 84 -5.55 9.90 -0.42
N VAL A 85 -6.59 10.61 0.02
CA VAL A 85 -7.83 10.00 0.54
C VAL A 85 -8.53 9.19 -0.56
N SER A 86 -8.58 9.72 -1.79
CA SER A 86 -9.17 9.03 -2.94
C SER A 86 -8.40 7.76 -3.28
N ASP A 87 -7.08 7.84 -3.39
CA ASP A 87 -6.21 6.70 -3.71
C ASP A 87 -6.27 5.64 -2.60
N PHE A 88 -6.35 6.05 -1.35
CA PHE A 88 -6.52 5.13 -0.22
C PHE A 88 -7.86 4.39 -0.28
N ARG A 89 -8.95 5.09 -0.61
CA ARG A 89 -10.26 4.46 -0.81
C ARG A 89 -10.26 3.46 -1.96
N GLU A 90 -9.65 3.82 -3.10
CA GLU A 90 -9.50 2.88 -4.22
C GLU A 90 -8.64 1.68 -3.83
N MET A 91 -7.52 1.88 -3.13
CA MET A 91 -6.68 0.80 -2.60
C MET A 91 -7.50 -0.19 -1.77
N LEU A 92 -8.34 0.30 -0.86
CA LEU A 92 -9.18 -0.55 -0.02
C LEU A 92 -10.21 -1.36 -0.82
N ARG A 93 -10.74 -0.83 -1.93
CA ARG A 93 -11.66 -1.57 -2.82
C ARG A 93 -11.04 -2.83 -3.41
N TYR A 94 -9.75 -2.81 -3.69
CA TYR A 94 -9.04 -3.98 -4.21
C TYR A 94 -8.75 -5.04 -3.16
N ARG A 95 -8.77 -4.69 -1.90
CA ARG A 95 -8.63 -5.65 -0.81
C ARG A 95 -9.94 -6.32 -0.43
N PHE A 96 -11.01 -5.56 -0.43
CA PHE A 96 -12.28 -5.91 0.21
C PHE A 96 -13.44 -6.05 -0.78
N GLY A 97 -13.20 -5.73 -2.05
CA GLY A 97 -14.15 -5.96 -3.13
C GLY A 97 -14.33 -7.45 -3.45
N VAL A 98 -15.42 -7.79 -4.14
CA VAL A 98 -15.75 -9.17 -4.57
C VAL A 98 -14.76 -9.72 -5.62
N ARG A 99 -13.79 -8.94 -6.03
CA ARG A 99 -12.80 -9.32 -7.05
C ARG A 99 -11.66 -10.11 -6.42
N SER A 100 -11.84 -11.42 -6.26
CA SER A 100 -10.83 -12.34 -5.74
C SER A 100 -9.81 -12.78 -6.82
N HIS A 101 -9.18 -11.85 -7.54
CA HIS A 101 -8.19 -12.18 -8.57
C HIS A 101 -6.81 -11.62 -8.21
N LYS A 102 -5.73 -12.28 -8.65
CA LYS A 102 -4.34 -11.81 -8.54
C LYS A 102 -4.13 -10.36 -9.03
N ILE A 103 -4.98 -9.90 -9.96
CA ILE A 103 -5.02 -8.53 -10.45
C ILE A 103 -5.36 -7.53 -9.34
N ASP A 104 -6.17 -7.92 -8.37
CA ASP A 104 -6.62 -7.03 -7.30
C ASP A 104 -5.49 -6.67 -6.34
N PHE A 105 -4.61 -7.61 -6.01
CA PHE A 105 -3.44 -7.33 -5.18
C PHE A 105 -2.44 -6.40 -5.90
N SER A 106 -2.27 -6.55 -7.20
CA SER A 106 -1.39 -5.67 -7.98
C SER A 106 -1.90 -4.24 -8.05
N GLU A 107 -3.21 -4.07 -8.23
CA GLU A 107 -3.84 -2.74 -8.20
C GLU A 107 -3.78 -2.13 -6.79
N TYR A 108 -3.93 -2.95 -5.75
CA TYR A 108 -3.72 -2.53 -4.38
C TYR A 108 -2.29 -1.97 -4.16
N CYS A 109 -1.27 -2.70 -4.62
CA CYS A 109 0.12 -2.25 -4.59
C CYS A 109 0.33 -0.97 -5.42
N ARG A 110 -0.33 -0.85 -6.57
CA ARG A 110 -0.26 0.35 -7.42
C ARG A 110 -0.73 1.59 -6.68
N TYR A 111 -1.89 1.52 -6.00
CA TYR A 111 -2.40 2.64 -5.21
C TYR A 111 -1.56 2.93 -3.97
N ALA A 112 -0.96 1.92 -3.36
CA ALA A 112 0.00 2.12 -2.27
C ALA A 112 1.23 2.91 -2.74
N ILE A 113 1.76 2.58 -3.92
CA ILE A 113 2.93 3.27 -4.48
C ILE A 113 2.58 4.69 -4.94
N LEU A 114 1.39 4.93 -5.51
CA LEU A 114 0.94 6.29 -5.85
C LEU A 114 0.88 7.19 -4.61
N GLN A 115 0.33 6.68 -3.50
CA GLN A 115 0.31 7.41 -2.23
C GLN A 115 1.73 7.64 -1.68
N THR A 116 2.61 6.63 -1.74
CA THR A 116 4.01 6.76 -1.33
C THR A 116 4.71 7.86 -2.11
N GLU A 117 4.52 7.90 -3.43
CA GLU A 117 5.11 8.91 -4.31
C GLU A 117 4.60 10.31 -3.96
N GLN A 118 3.29 10.47 -3.80
CA GLN A 118 2.68 11.74 -3.46
C GLN A 118 3.13 12.25 -2.08
N LEU A 119 3.19 11.36 -1.09
CA LEU A 119 3.66 11.69 0.27
C LEU A 119 5.13 12.12 0.28
N LEU A 120 6.00 11.39 -0.43
CA LEU A 120 7.42 11.76 -0.51
C LEU A 120 7.62 13.03 -1.32
N ASN A 121 6.87 13.26 -2.42
CA ASN A 121 6.91 14.52 -3.14
C ASN A 121 6.53 15.69 -2.23
N TYR A 122 5.42 15.56 -1.50
CA TYR A 122 5.00 16.56 -0.51
C TYR A 122 6.08 16.82 0.55
N PHE A 123 6.64 15.76 1.14
CA PHE A 123 7.71 15.87 2.14
C PHE A 123 8.93 16.62 1.57
N TYR A 124 9.42 16.22 0.40
CA TYR A 124 10.61 16.83 -0.19
C TYR A 124 10.40 18.30 -0.51
N HIS A 125 9.23 18.69 -1.03
CA HIS A 125 8.90 20.10 -1.27
C HIS A 125 8.75 20.94 -0.01
N LYS A 126 8.25 20.35 1.09
CA LYS A 126 8.12 21.05 2.37
C LYS A 126 9.43 21.15 3.14
N ARG A 127 10.32 20.17 2.96
CA ARG A 127 11.55 20.09 3.73
C ARG A 127 12.70 20.87 3.10
N PHE A 128 12.81 20.86 1.79
CA PHE A 128 13.98 21.41 1.10
C PHE A 128 13.62 22.64 0.30
N SER A 129 14.33 23.75 0.59
CA SER A 129 14.17 25.02 -0.13
C SER A 129 14.95 25.03 -1.45
N SER A 130 15.93 24.14 -1.61
CA SER A 130 16.77 24.03 -2.78
C SER A 130 17.12 22.59 -3.13
N ILE A 131 17.49 22.37 -4.40
CA ILE A 131 17.98 21.05 -4.85
C ILE A 131 19.27 20.65 -4.13
N ASP A 132 20.10 21.58 -3.73
CA ASP A 132 21.38 21.27 -3.06
C ASP A 132 21.15 20.76 -1.62
N GLU A 133 20.12 21.25 -0.93
CA GLU A 133 19.70 20.68 0.36
C GLU A 133 19.18 19.23 0.18
N ALA A 134 18.35 19.01 -0.85
CA ALA A 134 17.85 17.68 -1.16
C ALA A 134 18.99 16.74 -1.54
N ARG A 135 20.00 17.19 -2.30
CA ARG A 135 21.20 16.39 -2.64
C ARG A 135 21.97 15.96 -1.39
N LYS A 136 22.16 16.84 -0.40
CA LYS A 136 22.83 16.48 0.86
C LYS A 136 22.08 15.40 1.60
N TYR A 137 20.75 15.46 1.60
CA TYR A 137 19.91 14.45 2.22
C TYR A 137 19.99 13.10 1.50
N ILE A 138 20.05 13.13 0.16
CA ILE A 138 20.16 11.93 -0.69
C ILE A 138 21.56 11.32 -0.63
N ALA A 139 22.59 12.06 -0.26
CA ALA A 139 23.98 11.58 -0.23
C ALA A 139 24.17 10.35 0.68
N SER A 140 23.23 10.05 1.58
CA SER A 140 23.19 8.80 2.35
C SER A 140 22.99 7.56 1.48
N VAL A 141 22.38 7.73 0.28
CA VAL A 141 22.11 6.65 -0.68
C VAL A 141 23.31 6.47 -1.61
N GLY A 142 24.23 5.57 -1.26
CA GLY A 142 25.51 5.38 -1.97
C GLY A 142 25.38 5.23 -3.48
N TRP A 143 24.39 4.48 -3.98
CA TRP A 143 24.16 4.26 -5.42
C TRP A 143 23.58 5.47 -6.17
N ALA A 144 23.05 6.46 -5.45
CA ALA A 144 22.48 7.69 -6.01
C ALA A 144 23.41 8.91 -5.84
N LYS A 145 24.54 8.75 -5.14
CA LYS A 145 25.45 9.83 -4.77
C LYS A 145 25.95 10.63 -5.97
N ASP A 146 26.23 9.95 -7.08
CA ASP A 146 26.81 10.55 -8.28
C ASP A 146 25.74 10.96 -9.33
N LYS A 147 24.44 10.82 -9.00
CA LYS A 147 23.38 11.25 -9.90
C LYS A 147 23.17 12.75 -9.83
N SER A 148 23.09 13.37 -11.00
CA SER A 148 22.69 14.77 -11.13
C SER A 148 21.16 14.88 -11.15
N PHE A 149 20.61 15.82 -10.38
CA PHE A 149 19.20 16.17 -10.38
C PHE A 149 19.06 17.67 -10.62
N GLU A 150 18.18 18.06 -11.54
CA GLU A 150 17.95 19.46 -11.88
C GLU A 150 16.98 20.13 -10.89
N SER A 151 16.04 19.37 -10.36
CA SER A 151 15.03 19.82 -9.41
C SER A 151 14.63 18.73 -8.45
N VAL A 152 13.91 19.06 -7.41
CA VAL A 152 13.32 18.08 -6.46
C VAL A 152 12.38 17.09 -7.18
N ASP A 153 11.67 17.56 -8.22
CA ASP A 153 10.75 16.72 -9.00
C ASP A 153 11.48 15.70 -9.88
N SER A 154 12.70 16.02 -10.33
CA SER A 154 13.52 15.10 -11.14
C SER A 154 14.11 13.94 -10.33
N ILE A 155 14.02 13.98 -8.99
CA ILE A 155 14.47 12.88 -8.13
C ILE A 155 13.47 11.75 -8.21
N SER A 156 13.91 10.57 -8.65
CA SER A 156 13.03 9.40 -8.77
C SER A 156 12.50 8.92 -7.42
N LEU A 157 11.30 8.32 -7.42
CA LEU A 157 10.69 7.73 -6.23
C LEU A 157 11.66 6.77 -5.50
N ALA A 158 12.39 5.94 -6.24
CA ALA A 158 13.32 4.98 -5.64
C ALA A 158 14.42 5.68 -4.81
N VAL A 159 14.94 6.81 -5.30
CA VAL A 159 15.96 7.61 -4.59
C VAL A 159 15.34 8.30 -3.37
N LYS A 160 14.17 8.95 -3.55
CA LYS A 160 13.46 9.62 -2.46
C LYS A 160 13.15 8.65 -1.32
N LEU A 161 12.59 7.48 -1.66
CA LEU A 161 12.24 6.45 -0.70
C LEU A 161 13.48 5.89 0.02
N SER A 162 14.53 5.52 -0.73
CA SER A 162 15.76 4.99 -0.14
C SER A 162 16.39 5.99 0.83
N ALA A 163 16.52 7.26 0.43
CA ALA A 163 17.10 8.29 1.29
C ALA A 163 16.25 8.52 2.54
N PHE A 164 14.92 8.56 2.40
CA PHE A 164 14.02 8.73 3.52
C PHE A 164 14.15 7.56 4.52
N MET A 165 14.12 6.32 4.05
CA MET A 165 14.21 5.14 4.90
C MET A 165 15.59 4.95 5.53
N ASP A 166 16.68 5.30 4.82
CA ASP A 166 18.05 5.25 5.36
C ASP A 166 18.22 6.25 6.50
N ASN A 167 17.63 7.46 6.39
CA ASN A 167 17.64 8.46 7.45
C ASN A 167 16.84 8.02 8.69
N HIS A 168 15.73 7.29 8.49
CA HIS A 168 14.93 6.72 9.60
C HIS A 168 15.44 5.35 10.07
N LYS A 169 16.43 4.75 9.39
CA LYS A 169 16.99 3.42 9.67
C LYS A 169 15.94 2.30 9.68
N ASP A 170 14.86 2.47 8.92
CA ASP A 170 13.78 1.50 8.81
C ASP A 170 13.87 0.68 7.53
N ARG A 171 14.71 -0.36 7.62
CA ARG A 171 14.92 -1.29 6.51
C ARG A 171 13.68 -2.13 6.21
N LYS A 172 12.89 -2.47 7.24
CA LYS A 172 11.69 -3.29 7.05
C LYS A 172 10.65 -2.55 6.21
N LEU A 173 10.42 -1.29 6.53
CA LEU A 173 9.49 -0.43 5.80
C LEU A 173 9.93 -0.29 4.33
N ARG A 174 11.24 -0.08 4.11
CA ARG A 174 11.81 -0.02 2.76
C ARG A 174 11.55 -1.29 1.97
N ASP A 175 11.82 -2.46 2.55
CA ASP A 175 11.62 -3.76 1.89
C ASP A 175 10.15 -3.96 1.45
N ILE A 176 9.18 -3.52 2.25
CA ILE A 176 7.75 -3.61 1.93
C ILE A 176 7.40 -2.70 0.73
N PHE A 177 7.90 -1.47 0.70
CA PHE A 177 7.65 -0.56 -0.43
C PHE A 177 8.39 -1.01 -1.70
N ASP A 178 9.60 -1.53 -1.59
CA ASP A 178 10.33 -2.12 -2.73
C ASP A 178 9.57 -3.32 -3.29
N PHE A 179 9.00 -4.16 -2.43
CA PHE A 179 8.11 -5.24 -2.83
C PHE A 179 6.86 -4.73 -3.56
N ALA A 180 6.12 -3.79 -2.98
CA ALA A 180 4.90 -3.24 -3.59
C ALA A 180 5.20 -2.58 -4.95
N ARG A 181 6.34 -1.88 -5.07
CA ARG A 181 6.82 -1.30 -6.32
C ARG A 181 7.14 -2.35 -7.37
N GLU A 182 7.77 -3.46 -6.98
CA GLU A 182 8.09 -4.55 -7.90
C GLU A 182 6.82 -5.26 -8.39
N VAL A 183 5.84 -5.50 -7.52
CA VAL A 183 4.52 -6.04 -7.91
C VAL A 183 3.87 -5.15 -8.96
N ARG A 184 3.84 -3.82 -8.73
CA ARG A 184 3.33 -2.86 -9.71
C ARG A 184 4.08 -2.97 -11.06
N ASN A 185 5.41 -3.04 -11.02
CA ASN A 185 6.24 -3.06 -12.23
C ASN A 185 6.04 -4.35 -13.04
N VAL A 186 5.95 -5.50 -12.37
CA VAL A 186 5.69 -6.80 -13.02
C VAL A 186 4.39 -6.78 -13.81
N GLN A 187 3.34 -6.20 -13.23
CA GLN A 187 2.02 -6.11 -13.86
C GLN A 187 1.96 -5.04 -14.98
N SER A 188 2.73 -3.97 -14.86
CA SER A 188 2.79 -2.92 -15.89
C SER A 188 3.49 -3.41 -17.18
N HIS A 189 4.35 -4.39 -17.07
CA HIS A 189 5.07 -5.00 -18.20
C HIS A 189 4.43 -6.34 -18.62
N ARG A 190 3.15 -6.33 -18.96
CA ARG A 190 2.42 -7.48 -19.49
C ARG A 190 3.20 -8.10 -20.66
N GLY A 191 3.73 -9.32 -20.47
CA GLY A 191 4.45 -10.08 -21.50
C GLY A 191 5.87 -10.52 -21.14
N LYS A 192 6.41 -10.12 -19.98
CA LYS A 192 7.62 -10.74 -19.44
C LYS A 192 7.21 -11.74 -18.35
N GLU A 193 7.06 -13.01 -18.71
CA GLU A 193 7.14 -14.08 -17.72
C GLU A 193 8.51 -13.99 -17.03
N LYS A 194 8.54 -13.49 -15.81
CA LYS A 194 9.68 -13.72 -14.94
C LYS A 194 9.58 -15.17 -14.49
N THR A 195 10.46 -16.03 -15.01
CA THR A 195 10.65 -17.38 -14.50
C THR A 195 11.31 -17.26 -13.14
N TYR A 196 10.52 -17.25 -12.10
CA TYR A 196 11.02 -17.35 -10.73
C TYR A 196 11.37 -18.80 -10.45
N LYS A 197 12.48 -19.04 -9.74
CA LYS A 197 12.76 -20.33 -9.12
C LYS A 197 11.60 -20.69 -8.22
N THR A 198 11.14 -21.92 -8.22
CA THR A 198 10.00 -22.28 -7.40
C THR A 198 10.32 -22.04 -5.92
N VAL A 199 9.39 -21.47 -5.19
CA VAL A 199 9.53 -21.18 -3.74
C VAL A 199 9.92 -22.44 -2.97
N VAL A 200 9.40 -23.59 -3.37
CA VAL A 200 9.67 -24.90 -2.75
C VAL A 200 11.14 -25.27 -2.87
N ASP A 201 11.73 -25.15 -4.08
CA ASP A 201 13.11 -25.57 -4.33
C ASP A 201 14.10 -24.68 -3.57
N TYR A 202 13.88 -23.38 -3.58
CA TYR A 202 14.78 -22.46 -2.87
C TYR A 202 14.65 -22.58 -1.35
N ARG A 203 13.45 -22.79 -0.84
CA ARG A 203 13.20 -23.10 0.57
C ARG A 203 13.97 -24.34 1.01
N SER A 204 13.90 -25.42 0.25
CA SER A 204 14.63 -26.66 0.52
C SER A 204 16.14 -26.44 0.52
N GLN A 205 16.67 -25.58 -0.37
CA GLN A 205 18.09 -25.22 -0.38
C GLN A 205 18.50 -24.47 0.89
N LEU A 206 17.67 -23.51 1.37
CA LEU A 206 17.93 -22.79 2.62
C LEU A 206 17.94 -23.73 3.82
N GLU A 207 16.95 -24.62 3.91
CA GLU A 207 16.83 -25.63 4.99
C GLU A 207 18.02 -26.60 4.97
N THR A 208 18.42 -27.11 3.81
CA THR A 208 19.59 -27.98 3.63
C THR A 208 20.89 -27.28 4.00
N SER A 209 20.97 -25.97 3.75
CA SER A 209 22.10 -25.14 4.14
C SER A 209 22.16 -24.84 5.65
N GLY A 210 21.13 -25.29 6.40
CA GLY A 210 21.05 -25.15 7.85
C GLY A 210 20.52 -23.80 8.33
N PHE A 211 19.88 -23.00 7.44
CA PHE A 211 19.29 -21.74 7.87
C PHE A 211 18.01 -21.98 8.69
N PRO A 212 17.88 -21.39 9.88
CA PRO A 212 16.60 -21.32 10.58
C PRO A 212 15.66 -20.41 9.79
N LEU A 213 14.48 -20.91 9.46
CA LEU A 213 13.45 -20.16 8.76
C LEU A 213 12.37 -19.67 9.73
N THR A 214 11.75 -18.55 9.40
CA THR A 214 10.49 -18.10 10.02
C THR A 214 9.35 -19.04 9.57
N LYS A 215 8.20 -18.96 10.24
CA LYS A 215 7.00 -19.68 9.80
C LYS A 215 6.57 -19.30 8.37
N ASP A 216 6.90 -18.10 7.93
CA ASP A 216 6.62 -17.61 6.58
C ASP A 216 7.67 -18.03 5.54
N GLY A 217 8.76 -18.73 5.97
CA GLY A 217 9.80 -19.25 5.09
C GLY A 217 11.01 -18.34 4.87
N GLU A 218 11.03 -17.14 5.43
CA GLU A 218 12.20 -16.26 5.35
C GLU A 218 13.31 -16.69 6.31
N VAL A 219 14.57 -16.37 6.01
CA VAL A 219 15.69 -16.62 6.94
C VAL A 219 15.47 -15.82 8.21
N TYR A 220 15.50 -16.50 9.35
CA TYR A 220 15.24 -15.89 10.65
C TYR A 220 16.46 -15.14 11.16
N TRP A 221 16.58 -13.88 10.75
CA TRP A 221 17.74 -13.02 11.02
C TRP A 221 18.14 -12.99 12.50
N ASN A 222 17.19 -12.89 13.41
CA ASN A 222 17.49 -12.81 14.85
C ASN A 222 18.20 -14.06 15.39
N LYS A 223 18.11 -15.22 14.72
CA LYS A 223 18.81 -16.44 15.09
C LYS A 223 20.18 -16.60 14.43
N ILE A 224 20.45 -15.84 13.36
CA ILE A 224 21.70 -15.99 12.60
C ILE A 224 22.66 -14.81 12.78
N LYS A 225 22.18 -13.64 13.22
CA LYS A 225 23.01 -12.42 13.30
C LYS A 225 24.23 -12.56 14.21
N ASP A 226 24.08 -13.33 15.31
CA ASP A 226 25.11 -13.55 16.31
C ASP A 226 25.89 -14.89 16.10
N ASP A 227 25.47 -15.69 15.12
CA ASP A 227 26.15 -16.91 14.70
C ASP A 227 27.10 -16.61 13.54
N SER A 228 28.41 -16.64 13.81
CA SER A 228 29.44 -16.26 12.80
C SER A 228 29.39 -17.12 11.54
N VAL A 229 29.08 -18.43 11.66
CA VAL A 229 29.03 -19.36 10.55
C VAL A 229 27.80 -19.12 9.70
N LEU A 230 26.61 -19.03 10.33
CA LEU A 230 25.37 -18.79 9.63
C LEU A 230 25.32 -17.37 9.02
N ASN A 231 25.86 -16.39 9.72
CA ASN A 231 25.98 -15.03 9.19
C ASN A 231 26.89 -14.99 7.95
N ALA A 232 28.06 -15.63 7.99
CA ALA A 232 28.95 -15.73 6.82
C ALA A 232 28.23 -16.41 5.63
N LYS A 233 27.53 -17.51 5.86
CA LYS A 233 26.70 -18.18 4.84
C LYS A 233 25.62 -17.23 4.28
N TYR A 234 24.95 -16.47 5.14
CA TYR A 234 23.93 -15.51 4.72
C TYR A 234 24.52 -14.38 3.86
N GLN A 235 25.72 -13.88 4.22
CA GLN A 235 26.40 -12.88 3.40
C GLN A 235 26.83 -13.44 2.03
N ALA A 236 27.11 -14.73 1.96
CA ALA A 236 27.47 -15.43 0.73
C ALA A 236 26.28 -15.79 -0.17
N LEU A 237 25.03 -15.65 0.32
CA LEU A 237 23.84 -15.89 -0.52
C LEU A 237 23.84 -14.96 -1.74
N ASN A 238 23.40 -15.50 -2.88
CA ASN A 238 23.09 -14.66 -4.03
C ASN A 238 21.91 -13.74 -3.68
N LYS A 239 22.19 -12.46 -3.50
CA LYS A 239 21.19 -11.48 -3.02
C LYS A 239 20.02 -11.34 -3.99
N ALA A 240 20.26 -11.44 -5.30
CA ALA A 240 19.20 -11.35 -6.30
C ALA A 240 18.26 -12.58 -6.26
N GLU A 241 18.85 -13.79 -6.12
CA GLU A 241 18.05 -15.01 -6.00
C GLU A 241 17.25 -15.04 -4.69
N TYR A 242 17.87 -14.64 -3.58
CA TYR A 242 17.19 -14.58 -2.29
C TYR A 242 16.08 -13.51 -2.29
N TRP A 243 16.30 -12.36 -2.93
CA TRP A 243 15.27 -11.34 -3.11
C TRP A 243 14.09 -11.87 -3.96
N ASN A 244 14.37 -12.56 -5.07
CA ASN A 244 13.31 -13.15 -5.89
C ASN A 244 12.49 -14.19 -5.10
N TYR A 245 13.16 -15.01 -4.29
CA TYR A 245 12.49 -15.95 -3.41
C TYR A 245 11.57 -15.24 -2.39
N ARG A 246 12.05 -14.21 -1.71
CA ARG A 246 11.24 -13.39 -0.79
C ARG A 246 10.07 -12.74 -1.50
N PHE A 247 10.29 -12.24 -2.72
CA PHE A 247 9.24 -11.63 -3.53
C PHE A 247 8.12 -12.63 -3.82
N GLU A 248 8.46 -13.86 -4.23
CA GLU A 248 7.46 -14.91 -4.47
C GLU A 248 6.69 -15.29 -3.19
N LEU A 249 7.39 -15.45 -2.05
CA LEU A 249 6.75 -15.71 -0.76
C LEU A 249 5.72 -14.63 -0.40
N TRP A 250 6.10 -13.38 -0.55
CA TRP A 250 5.23 -12.25 -0.23
C TRP A 250 4.09 -12.13 -1.23
N TYR A 251 4.36 -12.37 -2.51
CA TYR A 251 3.34 -12.34 -3.55
C TYR A 251 2.27 -13.42 -3.35
N LEU A 252 2.66 -14.63 -2.94
CA LEU A 252 1.72 -15.71 -2.60
C LEU A 252 0.90 -15.42 -1.34
N ARG A 253 1.51 -14.72 -0.38
CA ARG A 253 0.85 -14.37 0.88
C ARG A 253 -0.09 -13.17 0.75
N GLU A 254 0.09 -12.34 -0.28
CA GLU A 254 -0.65 -11.09 -0.48
C GLU A 254 -0.68 -10.22 0.80
N PRO A 255 0.45 -9.62 1.21
CA PRO A 255 0.59 -8.99 2.53
C PRO A 255 -0.11 -7.61 2.61
N PHE A 256 -1.42 -7.58 2.45
CA PHE A 256 -2.22 -6.36 2.48
C PHE A 256 -2.02 -5.52 3.75
N ASN A 257 -1.97 -6.20 4.92
CA ASN A 257 -1.80 -5.51 6.20
C ASN A 257 -0.42 -4.87 6.32
N ASP A 258 0.63 -5.58 5.89
CA ASP A 258 1.99 -5.06 5.97
C ASP A 258 2.13 -3.77 5.13
N ILE A 259 1.45 -3.71 3.97
CA ILE A 259 1.44 -2.51 3.10
C ILE A 259 0.70 -1.34 3.74
N ILE A 260 -0.48 -1.57 4.36
CA ILE A 260 -1.18 -0.52 5.10
C ILE A 260 -0.34 -0.01 6.28
N ASP A 261 0.25 -0.92 7.04
CA ASP A 261 1.06 -0.54 8.20
C ASP A 261 2.34 0.19 7.76
N ALA A 262 2.90 -0.16 6.61
CA ALA A 262 4.00 0.59 5.99
C ALA A 262 3.59 2.02 5.62
N LEU A 263 2.40 2.20 5.00
CA LEU A 263 1.89 3.54 4.69
C LEU A 263 1.64 4.37 5.96
N LYS A 264 1.09 3.77 7.03
CA LYS A 264 0.94 4.44 8.32
C LYS A 264 2.29 4.87 8.89
N GLY A 265 3.28 3.98 8.85
CA GLY A 265 4.64 4.28 9.29
C GLY A 265 5.27 5.43 8.51
N LEU A 266 5.14 5.43 7.19
CA LEU A 266 5.63 6.52 6.33
C LEU A 266 4.96 7.86 6.68
N VAL A 267 3.64 7.86 6.83
CA VAL A 267 2.86 9.06 7.20
C VAL A 267 3.30 9.59 8.57
N GLN A 268 3.51 8.70 9.54
CA GLN A 268 3.96 9.07 10.88
C GLN A 268 5.34 9.73 10.84
N TYR A 269 6.32 9.13 10.15
CA TYR A 269 7.65 9.70 9.99
C TYR A 269 7.63 11.07 9.30
N ILE A 270 6.86 11.22 8.22
CA ILE A 270 6.72 12.51 7.52
C ILE A 270 6.12 13.57 8.44
N LYS A 271 5.07 13.23 9.19
CA LYS A 271 4.40 14.12 10.13
C LYS A 271 5.35 14.60 11.23
N GLU A 272 6.13 13.68 11.81
CA GLU A 272 7.12 13.98 12.84
C GLU A 272 8.23 14.90 12.30
N ASP A 273 8.81 14.56 11.16
CA ASP A 273 9.87 15.36 10.54
C ASP A 273 9.41 16.78 10.22
N LEU A 274 8.23 16.95 9.60
CA LEU A 274 7.71 18.26 9.25
C LEU A 274 7.30 19.08 10.48
N THR A 275 6.86 18.45 11.56
CA THR A 275 6.57 19.12 12.84
C THR A 275 7.86 19.62 13.49
N ASN A 276 8.92 18.83 13.46
CA ASN A 276 10.22 19.19 14.04
C ASN A 276 10.89 20.37 13.27
N ILE A 277 10.59 20.54 11.99
CA ILE A 277 11.08 21.68 11.20
C ILE A 277 10.37 22.98 11.60
N LYS A 278 9.07 22.93 11.84
CA LYS A 278 8.29 24.12 12.24
C LYS A 278 8.67 24.66 13.63
N ASN A 279 9.28 23.82 14.45
CA ASN A 279 9.68 24.18 15.83
C ASN A 279 11.15 24.63 15.94
N LYS A 280 11.89 24.67 14.83
CA LYS A 280 13.27 25.21 14.74
C LYS A 280 13.27 26.56 14.06
#